data_26d1c2c96f9e3615bff067c27cb740f8
#
_entry.id   26d1c2c96f9e3615bff067c27cb740f8
#
_cell.length_a   1.000
_cell.length_b   1.000
_cell.length_c   1.000
_cell.angle_alpha   90.00
_cell.angle_beta   90.00
_cell.angle_gamma   90.00
#
_symmetry.space_group_name_H-M   'P 1'
#
loop_
_entity.id
_entity.type
_entity.pdbx_description
1 polymer ?
#
loop_
_entity_poly.entity_id
_entity_poly.type
_entity_poly.pdbx_seq_one_letter_code
_entity_poly.pdbx_strand_id
1 'polypeptide(L)'
;MNAAPTRRLSRRRMLQGAALALGSLPGAAILAACGGGAQAPAAPTSAPAARPTAAVAAPTSAAAAATQPVTTGQRVVIRDHDWIQGNPGQQGDWYDAFIARFEAEHPDIQVQREWFPRAEMHAKQLALAATGQIGDTARINLAPLVAEMQIKGVVRDLNSLYEGDQQWVNNDLKQFWKGNLATYTRNGKLWGLPVVGHPGANQYYVNTTMVQKLGLKMPPADGNWTFDDLATLARGLTRSEGGRTTVYGILPSLNDTTANEYLVSMMRAFGGSLFDADGKKCLLNTPESKAALKVVADLYKSGVAYPWQPDIDEQRQELFQSQKIGMLVSTSFAASAWPGQIAKRPDPFEMDVFPDPLGPTGKHATQVSSDGKAVTMASKNADKAWIVLSRLFTSQRHGIERFTNGLGSPGSRFDVWDSDEFRQAAPKLAHIAQVVVLPPAPDMEPWYYPANGRFAEVEPILINEFVKVTLGQLDSDQFAEDSARQIQAIMDKPSV
;
A
#
# COMPACT_ATOMS: atom_id res chain seq x y z
N MET A 1 53.58 -20.31 -23.83
CA MET A 1 53.18 -18.88 -23.67
C MET A 1 51.95 -18.86 -22.78
N ASN A 2 52.18 -18.60 -21.48
CA ASN A 2 51.12 -18.62 -20.44
C ASN A 2 50.54 -17.24 -20.28
N ALA A 3 49.23 -17.10 -20.49
CA ALA A 3 48.49 -15.88 -20.20
C ALA A 3 47.97 -15.94 -18.76
N ALA A 4 48.31 -14.99 -17.93
CA ALA A 4 47.88 -14.82 -16.55
C ALA A 4 46.43 -14.30 -16.45
N PRO A 5 45.63 -14.73 -15.47
CA PRO A 5 44.24 -14.22 -15.32
C PRO A 5 44.21 -12.86 -14.62
N THR A 6 43.51 -11.91 -15.21
CA THR A 6 43.22 -10.61 -14.61
C THR A 6 42.19 -10.75 -13.50
N ARG A 7 42.58 -10.50 -12.24
CA ARG A 7 41.70 -10.40 -11.07
C ARG A 7 40.91 -9.10 -11.10
N ARG A 8 39.59 -9.19 -11.24
CA ARG A 8 38.67 -8.06 -10.97
C ARG A 8 38.54 -7.85 -9.46
N LEU A 9 38.90 -6.66 -8.99
CA LEU A 9 38.73 -6.26 -7.59
C LEU A 9 37.25 -5.91 -7.33
N SER A 10 36.68 -6.44 -6.24
CA SER A 10 35.29 -6.18 -5.85
C SER A 10 35.14 -4.77 -5.25
N ARG A 11 33.99 -4.14 -5.46
CA ARG A 11 33.63 -2.79 -4.97
C ARG A 11 33.85 -2.61 -3.44
N ARG A 12 33.80 -3.68 -2.67
CA ARG A 12 34.02 -3.66 -1.22
C ARG A 12 35.46 -3.32 -0.80
N ARG A 13 36.46 -3.58 -1.65
CA ARG A 13 37.85 -3.21 -1.39
C ARG A 13 38.20 -1.77 -1.79
N MET A 14 37.41 -1.16 -2.68
CA MET A 14 37.58 0.28 -3.02
C MET A 14 37.11 1.22 -1.89
N LEU A 15 36.10 0.84 -1.13
CA LEU A 15 35.57 1.65 -0.02
C LEU A 15 36.43 1.57 1.26
N GLN A 16 37.25 0.54 1.43
CA GLN A 16 38.15 0.42 2.57
C GLN A 16 39.50 1.15 2.39
N GLY A 17 39.83 1.57 1.16
CA GLY A 17 41.04 2.37 0.86
C GLY A 17 40.90 3.88 1.02
N ALA A 18 39.68 4.40 1.11
CA ALA A 18 39.41 5.84 1.17
C ALA A 18 39.35 6.42 2.59
N ALA A 19 39.42 5.58 3.63
CA ALA A 19 39.27 6.01 5.03
C ALA A 19 40.58 6.28 5.76
N LEU A 20 41.76 6.22 5.14
CA LEU A 20 43.06 6.36 5.78
C LEU A 20 43.94 7.52 5.26
N ALA A 21 43.40 8.48 4.53
CA ALA A 21 44.14 9.58 3.93
C ALA A 21 43.60 11.00 4.22
N LEU A 22 43.05 11.25 5.40
CA LEU A 22 42.68 12.60 5.85
C LEU A 22 43.09 12.81 7.31
N GLY A 23 44.39 13.01 7.48
CA GLY A 23 44.97 13.48 8.70
C GLY A 23 46.02 14.54 8.39
N SER A 24 45.78 15.76 8.96
CA SER A 24 46.73 16.88 9.15
C SER A 24 47.08 17.78 7.94
N LEU A 25 46.58 19.01 7.97
CA LEU A 25 47.39 20.25 8.01
C LEU A 25 46.49 21.50 8.18
N PRO A 26 47.02 22.60 8.83
CA PRO A 26 46.22 23.72 9.31
C PRO A 26 46.25 24.96 8.41
N GLY A 27 45.21 25.76 8.52
CA GLY A 27 45.14 27.21 8.46
C GLY A 27 45.82 28.01 7.36
N ALA A 28 45.04 28.81 6.66
CA ALA A 28 45.21 30.26 6.55
C ALA A 28 44.36 30.83 5.40
N ALA A 29 43.78 31.96 5.68
CA ALA A 29 42.97 32.81 4.83
C ALA A 29 43.66 33.25 3.56
N ILE A 30 42.87 33.63 2.53
CA ILE A 30 43.09 34.85 1.71
C ILE A 30 41.76 35.21 1.01
N LEU A 31 41.44 36.48 1.14
CA LEU A 31 40.36 37.23 0.47
C LEU A 31 40.76 37.69 -0.93
N ALA A 32 39.69 37.96 -1.71
CA ALA A 32 39.61 38.98 -2.78
C ALA A 32 40.09 38.63 -4.20
N ALA A 33 39.26 38.75 -5.20
CA ALA A 33 39.10 39.91 -6.06
C ALA A 33 38.48 39.58 -7.41
N CYS A 34 37.49 40.36 -7.76
CA CYS A 34 37.18 40.99 -9.05
C CYS A 34 37.14 40.20 -10.37
N GLY A 35 35.93 40.13 -10.97
CA GLY A 35 35.70 41.02 -12.12
C GLY A 35 35.87 40.38 -13.49
N GLY A 36 34.82 40.32 -14.26
CA GLY A 36 34.91 40.04 -15.69
C GLY A 36 33.53 39.75 -16.32
N GLY A 37 32.95 40.76 -16.90
CA GLY A 37 31.69 40.67 -17.67
C GLY A 37 31.80 39.88 -18.96
N ALA A 38 30.74 39.27 -19.35
CA ALA A 38 30.53 38.79 -20.69
C ALA A 38 29.09 39.02 -21.15
N GLN A 39 28.96 39.55 -22.32
CA GLN A 39 27.82 40.04 -23.08
C GLN A 39 26.69 39.04 -23.27
N ALA A 40 25.48 39.58 -23.27
CA ALA A 40 24.27 38.93 -23.80
C ALA A 40 24.21 38.95 -25.30
N PRO A 41 23.71 37.91 -25.98
CA PRO A 41 23.38 37.97 -27.40
C PRO A 41 21.96 38.49 -27.62
N ALA A 42 21.82 39.21 -28.73
CA ALA A 42 20.68 39.95 -29.19
C ALA A 42 19.44 39.09 -29.55
N ALA A 43 18.28 39.70 -29.38
CA ALA A 43 16.99 39.20 -29.83
C ALA A 43 16.80 39.36 -31.33
N PRO A 44 16.07 38.46 -32.02
CA PRO A 44 15.61 38.71 -33.39
C PRO A 44 14.21 39.29 -33.45
N THR A 45 14.02 40.13 -34.38
CA THR A 45 12.93 41.02 -34.79
C THR A 45 11.66 40.33 -35.30
N SER A 46 10.53 40.92 -34.91
CA SER A 46 9.22 41.15 -35.59
C SER A 46 8.62 40.10 -36.54
N ALA A 47 7.39 39.70 -36.15
CA ALA A 47 6.40 39.08 -37.05
C ALA A 47 5.34 40.13 -37.52
N PRO A 48 4.71 39.94 -38.71
CA PRO A 48 3.78 40.89 -39.27
C PRO A 48 2.31 40.67 -38.78
N ALA A 49 1.55 41.75 -38.78
CA ALA A 49 0.17 41.86 -38.35
C ALA A 49 -0.83 41.08 -39.22
N ALA A 50 -1.79 40.40 -38.59
CA ALA A 50 -2.94 39.81 -39.24
C ALA A 50 -4.20 40.70 -39.09
N ARG A 51 -4.95 40.78 -40.18
CA ARG A 51 -6.22 41.57 -40.34
C ARG A 51 -7.37 40.95 -39.54
N PRO A 52 -8.37 41.75 -39.17
CA PRO A 52 -9.55 41.32 -38.42
C PRO A 52 -10.60 40.65 -39.32
N THR A 53 -11.15 39.54 -38.88
CA THR A 53 -12.36 38.92 -39.45
C THR A 53 -13.55 39.10 -38.50
N ALA A 54 -14.71 39.27 -39.09
CA ALA A 54 -15.96 39.74 -38.55
C ALA A 54 -16.54 38.91 -37.41
N ALA A 55 -17.20 39.58 -36.48
CA ALA A 55 -17.97 39.04 -35.37
C ALA A 55 -19.26 38.36 -35.86
N VAL A 56 -19.48 37.12 -35.39
CA VAL A 56 -20.76 36.41 -35.44
C VAL A 56 -21.40 36.56 -34.07
N ALA A 57 -22.66 37.02 -34.04
CA ALA A 57 -23.42 37.25 -32.83
C ALA A 57 -23.70 35.98 -32.05
N ALA A 58 -23.45 36.01 -30.72
CA ALA A 58 -23.80 34.98 -29.79
C ALA A 58 -25.26 35.03 -29.35
N PRO A 59 -25.91 33.90 -29.07
CA PRO A 59 -27.27 33.88 -28.51
C PRO A 59 -27.24 34.25 -27.02
N THR A 60 -28.23 35.03 -26.64
CA THR A 60 -28.51 35.49 -25.28
C THR A 60 -28.65 34.35 -24.29
N SER A 61 -27.74 34.28 -23.35
CA SER A 61 -27.75 33.34 -22.23
C SER A 61 -28.69 33.85 -21.14
N ALA A 62 -29.49 32.91 -20.61
CA ALA A 62 -30.39 33.12 -19.48
C ALA A 62 -29.64 33.58 -18.22
N ALA A 63 -30.28 34.40 -17.44
CA ALA A 63 -29.77 35.02 -16.22
C ALA A 63 -29.20 33.93 -15.24
N ALA A 64 -27.91 34.01 -14.95
CA ALA A 64 -27.30 33.31 -13.85
C ALA A 64 -27.82 33.87 -12.53
N ALA A 65 -28.35 33.00 -11.68
CA ALA A 65 -28.69 33.34 -10.31
C ALA A 65 -27.44 33.90 -9.60
N ALA A 66 -27.56 35.08 -9.07
CA ALA A 66 -26.52 35.75 -8.31
C ALA A 66 -26.16 34.91 -7.10
N THR A 67 -24.98 34.30 -7.13
CA THR A 67 -24.33 33.71 -5.95
C THR A 67 -24.06 34.87 -4.98
N GLN A 68 -24.67 34.82 -3.81
CA GLN A 68 -24.38 35.76 -2.73
C GLN A 68 -22.87 35.66 -2.40
N PRO A 69 -22.19 36.79 -2.14
CA PRO A 69 -20.81 36.76 -1.71
C PRO A 69 -20.71 36.05 -0.35
N VAL A 70 -20.01 34.93 -0.32
CA VAL A 70 -19.63 34.26 0.93
C VAL A 70 -18.77 35.28 1.70
N THR A 71 -19.25 35.69 2.87
CA THR A 71 -18.46 36.46 3.84
C THR A 71 -17.20 35.64 4.13
N THR A 72 -16.02 36.17 3.80
CA THR A 72 -14.72 35.59 4.05
C THR A 72 -14.43 35.57 5.55
N GLY A 73 -15.05 34.65 6.30
CA GLY A 73 -14.52 34.17 7.57
C GLY A 73 -13.21 33.47 7.28
N GLN A 74 -12.25 33.64 8.15
CA GLN A 74 -10.94 33.00 8.01
C GLN A 74 -11.13 31.45 7.96
N ARG A 75 -10.78 30.83 6.83
CA ARG A 75 -10.87 29.38 6.64
C ARG A 75 -9.95 28.67 7.65
N VAL A 76 -10.44 27.59 8.23
CA VAL A 76 -9.62 26.73 9.11
C VAL A 76 -8.74 25.86 8.22
N VAL A 77 -7.43 25.98 8.39
CA VAL A 77 -6.47 25.12 7.69
C VAL A 77 -6.33 23.82 8.45
N ILE A 78 -6.61 22.70 7.79
CA ILE A 78 -6.39 21.34 8.26
C ILE A 78 -5.15 20.79 7.56
N ARG A 79 -4.07 20.59 8.32
CA ARG A 79 -2.83 20.03 7.83
C ARG A 79 -2.95 18.49 7.81
N ASP A 80 -2.76 17.89 6.65
CA ASP A 80 -2.88 16.45 6.43
C ASP A 80 -1.52 15.82 6.09
N HIS A 81 -1.07 14.88 6.91
CA HIS A 81 0.13 14.10 6.65
C HIS A 81 -0.22 12.84 5.86
N ASP A 82 0.35 12.72 4.67
CA ASP A 82 0.18 11.55 3.81
C ASP A 82 1.52 11.17 3.15
N TRP A 83 1.56 10.06 2.43
CA TRP A 83 2.73 9.62 1.70
C TRP A 83 2.49 9.68 0.18
N ILE A 84 3.59 9.96 -0.55
CA ILE A 84 3.55 10.02 -2.01
C ILE A 84 3.56 8.58 -2.54
N GLN A 85 2.53 8.23 -3.32
CA GLN A 85 2.45 6.96 -4.03
C GLN A 85 2.46 7.23 -5.53
N GLY A 86 3.45 6.65 -6.25
CA GLY A 86 3.56 6.75 -7.70
C GLY A 86 4.13 8.09 -8.20
N ASN A 87 3.96 8.36 -9.49
CA ASN A 87 4.47 9.56 -10.14
C ASN A 87 3.80 10.81 -9.55
N PRO A 88 4.53 11.75 -8.95
CA PRO A 88 3.95 12.89 -8.25
C PRO A 88 2.93 13.71 -9.06
N GLY A 89 3.12 13.82 -10.39
CA GLY A 89 2.25 14.59 -11.26
C GLY A 89 0.82 14.02 -11.39
N GLN A 90 0.68 12.73 -11.61
CA GLN A 90 -0.64 12.12 -11.85
C GLN A 90 -1.52 12.06 -10.61
N GLN A 91 -0.93 11.79 -9.44
CA GLN A 91 -1.69 11.76 -8.20
C GLN A 91 -2.01 13.17 -7.67
N GLY A 92 -1.10 14.11 -7.86
CA GLY A 92 -1.27 15.49 -7.44
C GLY A 92 -2.54 16.11 -8.05
N ASP A 93 -2.65 16.05 -9.36
CA ASP A 93 -3.74 16.70 -10.10
C ASP A 93 -5.13 16.18 -9.71
N TRP A 94 -5.27 14.86 -9.57
CA TRP A 94 -6.54 14.28 -9.14
C TRP A 94 -6.87 14.66 -7.69
N TYR A 95 -5.93 14.52 -6.77
CA TYR A 95 -6.17 14.86 -5.36
C TYR A 95 -6.48 16.35 -5.19
N ASP A 96 -5.80 17.22 -5.90
CA ASP A 96 -6.04 18.65 -5.84
C ASP A 96 -7.46 18.99 -6.33
N ALA A 97 -7.89 18.39 -7.44
CA ALA A 97 -9.27 18.53 -7.93
C ALA A 97 -10.30 17.93 -6.95
N PHE A 98 -9.98 16.78 -6.34
CA PHE A 98 -10.83 16.11 -5.36
C PHE A 98 -11.00 16.95 -4.09
N ILE A 99 -9.90 17.49 -3.57
CA ILE A 99 -9.91 18.40 -2.42
C ILE A 99 -10.65 19.72 -2.75
N ALA A 100 -10.42 20.28 -3.93
CA ALA A 100 -11.12 21.52 -4.32
C ALA A 100 -12.65 21.36 -4.34
N ARG A 101 -13.16 20.19 -4.75
CA ARG A 101 -14.61 19.91 -4.67
C ARG A 101 -15.09 19.81 -3.22
N PHE A 102 -14.34 19.14 -2.37
CA PHE A 102 -14.64 19.06 -0.93
C PHE A 102 -14.63 20.46 -0.29
N GLU A 103 -13.64 21.30 -0.60
CA GLU A 103 -13.54 22.67 -0.08
C GLU A 103 -14.66 23.57 -0.59
N ALA A 104 -15.21 23.33 -1.79
CA ALA A 104 -16.38 24.03 -2.28
C ALA A 104 -17.66 23.66 -1.49
N GLU A 105 -17.76 22.41 -1.05
CA GLU A 105 -18.85 21.93 -0.17
C GLU A 105 -18.65 22.35 1.31
N HIS A 106 -17.39 22.62 1.72
CA HIS A 106 -16.99 23.02 3.07
C HIS A 106 -16.15 24.32 3.02
N PRO A 107 -16.76 25.47 2.70
CA PRO A 107 -16.02 26.71 2.42
C PRO A 107 -15.25 27.28 3.62
N ASP A 108 -15.54 26.81 4.82
CA ASP A 108 -14.87 27.16 6.07
C ASP A 108 -13.61 26.30 6.34
N ILE A 109 -13.32 25.29 5.50
CA ILE A 109 -12.16 24.39 5.62
C ILE A 109 -11.22 24.60 4.43
N GLN A 110 -9.92 24.55 4.70
CA GLN A 110 -8.85 24.41 3.71
C GLN A 110 -8.01 23.20 4.07
N VAL A 111 -7.73 22.32 3.13
CA VAL A 111 -6.89 21.13 3.36
C VAL A 111 -5.49 21.37 2.79
N GLN A 112 -4.50 21.36 3.67
CA GLN A 112 -3.09 21.47 3.31
C GLN A 112 -2.40 20.12 3.49
N ARG A 113 -2.00 19.48 2.39
CA ARG A 113 -1.30 18.18 2.44
C ARG A 113 0.21 18.35 2.58
N GLU A 114 0.80 17.51 3.44
CA GLU A 114 2.24 17.38 3.63
C GLU A 114 2.64 15.94 3.31
N TRP A 115 3.56 15.79 2.35
CA TRP A 115 3.95 14.50 1.81
C TRP A 115 5.27 14.01 2.39
N PHE A 116 5.29 12.73 2.78
CA PHE A 116 6.49 12.05 3.27
C PHE A 116 6.79 10.81 2.43
N PRO A 117 8.07 10.41 2.30
CA PRO A 117 8.40 9.08 1.78
C PRO A 117 7.75 8.00 2.66
N ARG A 118 7.16 6.97 2.05
CA ARG A 118 6.40 5.94 2.77
C ARG A 118 7.21 5.29 3.88
N ALA A 119 8.44 4.88 3.58
CA ALA A 119 9.32 4.19 4.53
C ALA A 119 9.69 5.04 5.76
N GLU A 120 9.70 6.38 5.62
CA GLU A 120 10.10 7.30 6.68
C GLU A 120 8.91 7.91 7.43
N MET A 121 7.70 7.78 6.90
CA MET A 121 6.53 8.55 7.35
C MET A 121 6.23 8.32 8.83
N HIS A 122 6.19 7.07 9.27
CA HIS A 122 5.87 6.75 10.68
C HIS A 122 6.86 7.37 11.65
N ALA A 123 8.16 7.21 11.41
CA ALA A 123 9.20 7.79 12.25
C ALA A 123 9.14 9.33 12.26
N LYS A 124 8.92 9.96 11.12
CA LYS A 124 8.74 11.41 11.01
C LYS A 124 7.52 11.92 11.76
N GLN A 125 6.39 11.21 11.66
CA GLN A 125 5.18 11.56 12.39
C GLN A 125 5.38 11.49 13.91
N LEU A 126 6.05 10.44 14.42
CA LEU A 126 6.39 10.34 15.84
C LEU A 126 7.29 11.49 16.29
N ALA A 127 8.31 11.84 15.50
CA ALA A 127 9.19 12.97 15.80
C ALA A 127 8.46 14.33 15.81
N LEU A 128 7.58 14.56 14.83
CA LEU A 128 6.77 15.77 14.77
C LEU A 128 5.74 15.83 15.91
N ALA A 129 5.16 14.68 16.31
CA ALA A 129 4.26 14.61 17.44
C ALA A 129 4.95 14.96 18.76
N ALA A 130 6.18 14.50 18.97
CA ALA A 130 6.99 14.82 20.17
C ALA A 130 7.26 16.32 20.33
N THR A 131 7.23 17.09 19.24
CA THR A 131 7.41 18.56 19.25
C THR A 131 6.09 19.33 19.09
N GLY A 132 4.95 18.64 19.03
CA GLY A 132 3.64 19.25 18.79
C GLY A 132 3.46 19.82 17.37
N GLN A 133 4.29 19.41 16.42
CA GLN A 133 4.30 19.91 15.03
C GLN A 133 3.62 18.95 14.03
N ILE A 134 3.10 17.82 14.48
CA ILE A 134 2.34 16.90 13.64
C ILE A 134 1.08 17.61 13.08
N GLY A 135 0.64 17.22 11.86
CA GLY A 135 -0.58 17.74 11.24
C GLY A 135 -1.86 17.40 12.03
N ASP A 136 -2.99 17.95 11.59
CA ASP A 136 -4.30 17.71 12.19
C ASP A 136 -4.82 16.30 11.91
N THR A 137 -4.54 15.78 10.69
CA THR A 137 -4.76 14.38 10.32
C THR A 137 -3.45 13.73 9.93
N ALA A 138 -3.33 12.44 10.22
CA ALA A 138 -2.12 11.67 9.92
C ALA A 138 -2.46 10.32 9.32
N ARG A 139 -1.75 9.93 8.24
CA ARG A 139 -1.83 8.59 7.64
C ARG A 139 -1.19 7.57 8.57
N ILE A 140 -1.87 6.47 8.80
CA ILE A 140 -1.34 5.27 9.43
C ILE A 140 -0.94 4.31 8.32
N ASN A 141 0.36 4.18 8.10
CA ASN A 141 0.92 3.44 6.95
C ASN A 141 0.61 1.94 6.98
N LEU A 142 0.59 1.36 8.18
CA LEU A 142 0.15 -0.01 8.44
C LEU A 142 -0.80 0.01 9.63
N ALA A 143 -1.94 -0.63 9.48
CA ALA A 143 -2.96 -0.64 10.54
C ALA A 143 -2.42 -1.00 11.95
N PRO A 144 -1.52 -1.98 12.13
CA PRO A 144 -0.94 -2.30 13.44
C PRO A 144 -0.17 -1.16 14.11
N LEU A 145 0.31 -0.16 13.37
CA LEU A 145 1.02 0.99 13.94
C LEU A 145 0.10 1.93 14.74
N VAL A 146 -1.22 1.77 14.63
CA VAL A 146 -2.19 2.53 15.43
C VAL A 146 -1.96 2.32 16.93
N ALA A 147 -1.50 1.14 17.34
CA ALA A 147 -1.22 0.83 18.74
C ALA A 147 -0.11 1.71 19.31
N GLU A 148 1.00 1.84 18.60
CA GLU A 148 2.11 2.70 19.02
C GLU A 148 1.68 4.18 19.07
N MET A 149 1.00 4.64 18.02
CA MET A 149 0.53 6.03 17.96
C MET A 149 -0.47 6.34 19.08
N GLN A 150 -1.33 5.39 19.45
CA GLN A 150 -2.26 5.54 20.55
C GLN A 150 -1.55 5.57 21.91
N ILE A 151 -0.64 4.62 22.16
CA ILE A 151 0.09 4.53 23.45
C ILE A 151 0.95 5.78 23.67
N LYS A 152 1.58 6.29 22.62
CA LYS A 152 2.39 7.53 22.67
C LYS A 152 1.55 8.81 22.67
N GLY A 153 0.21 8.72 22.67
CA GLY A 153 -0.67 9.89 22.67
C GLY A 153 -0.59 10.75 21.41
N VAL A 154 -0.25 10.16 20.28
CA VAL A 154 -0.16 10.85 18.98
C VAL A 154 -1.54 11.03 18.35
N VAL A 155 -2.38 10.00 18.40
CA VAL A 155 -3.71 9.99 17.81
C VAL A 155 -4.79 10.18 18.85
N ARG A 156 -5.90 10.79 18.43
CA ARG A 156 -7.06 11.09 19.25
C ARG A 156 -8.07 9.93 19.24
N ASP A 157 -8.74 9.74 20.37
CA ASP A 157 -9.99 8.97 20.45
C ASP A 157 -11.07 9.64 19.58
N LEU A 158 -11.58 8.91 18.61
CA LEU A 158 -12.59 9.41 17.67
C LEU A 158 -14.02 9.33 18.20
N ASN A 159 -14.29 8.61 19.30
CA ASN A 159 -15.63 8.37 19.79
C ASN A 159 -16.39 9.68 20.06
N SER A 160 -15.76 10.64 20.73
CA SER A 160 -16.36 11.94 21.00
C SER A 160 -16.69 12.76 19.73
N LEU A 161 -15.97 12.51 18.65
CA LEU A 161 -16.18 13.21 17.36
C LEU A 161 -17.31 12.57 16.56
N TYR A 162 -17.30 11.23 16.39
CA TYR A 162 -18.32 10.56 15.57
C TYR A 162 -19.64 10.38 16.31
N GLU A 163 -19.67 10.21 17.64
CA GLU A 163 -20.92 10.12 18.41
C GLU A 163 -21.77 11.40 18.30
N GLY A 164 -21.13 12.55 18.13
CA GLY A 164 -21.80 13.82 17.80
C GLY A 164 -22.28 13.92 16.34
N ASP A 165 -21.77 13.09 15.45
CA ASP A 165 -22.07 13.06 14.02
C ASP A 165 -23.08 11.95 13.68
N GLN A 166 -24.35 12.16 14.07
CA GLN A 166 -25.41 11.15 13.91
C GLN A 166 -25.65 10.79 12.43
N GLN A 167 -25.40 11.69 11.49
CA GLN A 167 -25.52 11.41 10.07
C GLN A 167 -24.48 10.36 9.67
N TRP A 168 -23.24 10.53 10.08
CA TRP A 168 -22.16 9.58 9.78
C TRP A 168 -22.39 8.24 10.46
N VAL A 169 -22.77 8.22 11.75
CA VAL A 169 -23.08 7.00 12.50
C VAL A 169 -24.18 6.18 11.81
N ASN A 170 -25.23 6.82 11.37
CA ASN A 170 -26.38 6.12 10.78
C ASN A 170 -26.15 5.65 9.34
N ASN A 171 -25.34 6.37 8.56
CA ASN A 171 -25.18 6.11 7.14
C ASN A 171 -23.84 5.46 6.78
N ASP A 172 -22.74 5.94 7.36
CA ASP A 172 -21.39 5.60 6.94
C ASP A 172 -20.73 4.51 7.79
N LEU A 173 -20.88 4.54 9.11
CA LEU A 173 -20.20 3.61 10.03
C LEU A 173 -20.46 2.14 9.65
N LYS A 174 -21.69 1.81 9.30
CA LYS A 174 -22.09 0.44 8.91
C LYS A 174 -21.52 -0.04 7.58
N GLN A 175 -21.02 0.89 6.77
CA GLN A 175 -20.42 0.57 5.46
C GLN A 175 -19.00 0.04 5.59
N PHE A 176 -18.31 0.35 6.67
CA PHE A 176 -16.95 -0.15 6.86
C PHE A 176 -16.94 -1.64 7.18
N TRP A 177 -15.96 -2.33 6.65
CA TRP A 177 -15.69 -3.72 7.01
C TRP A 177 -15.38 -3.83 8.49
N LYS A 178 -16.11 -4.71 9.19
CA LYS A 178 -16.00 -4.86 10.66
C LYS A 178 -14.58 -5.17 11.12
N GLY A 179 -13.87 -6.06 10.40
CA GLY A 179 -12.49 -6.40 10.72
C GLY A 179 -11.54 -5.21 10.62
N ASN A 180 -11.74 -4.33 9.62
CA ASN A 180 -10.94 -3.11 9.52
C ASN A 180 -11.20 -2.13 10.65
N LEU A 181 -12.46 -1.88 11.00
CA LEU A 181 -12.78 -1.05 12.16
C LEU A 181 -12.22 -1.64 13.46
N ALA A 182 -12.34 -2.96 13.65
CA ALA A 182 -11.81 -3.65 14.81
C ALA A 182 -10.29 -3.50 14.92
N THR A 183 -9.56 -3.49 13.81
CA THR A 183 -8.11 -3.24 13.79
C THR A 183 -7.75 -1.86 14.33
N TYR A 184 -8.57 -0.83 14.06
CA TYR A 184 -8.35 0.52 14.59
C TYR A 184 -9.03 0.76 15.95
N THR A 185 -9.70 -0.26 16.52
CA THR A 185 -10.37 -0.18 17.80
C THR A 185 -9.51 -0.80 18.91
N ARG A 186 -9.25 -0.04 19.97
CA ARG A 186 -8.52 -0.50 21.17
C ARG A 186 -9.23 0.00 22.41
N ASN A 187 -9.37 -0.87 23.40
CA ASN A 187 -10.02 -0.56 24.67
C ASN A 187 -11.43 0.06 24.48
N GLY A 188 -12.19 -0.46 23.51
CA GLY A 188 -13.54 0.02 23.17
C GLY A 188 -13.60 1.38 22.49
N LYS A 189 -12.46 1.95 22.08
CA LYS A 189 -12.35 3.24 21.42
C LYS A 189 -11.76 3.13 20.04
N LEU A 190 -12.25 3.94 19.10
CA LEU A 190 -11.79 4.02 17.73
C LEU A 190 -10.68 5.08 17.60
N TRP A 191 -9.52 4.72 17.10
CA TRP A 191 -8.31 5.56 17.02
C TRP A 191 -7.94 5.97 15.60
N GLY A 192 -8.64 5.48 14.61
CA GLY A 192 -8.45 5.82 13.21
C GLY A 192 -9.55 5.21 12.35
N LEU A 193 -9.61 5.60 11.08
CA LEU A 193 -10.49 5.04 10.08
C LEU A 193 -9.68 4.43 8.94
N PRO A 194 -10.07 3.27 8.42
CA PRO A 194 -9.43 2.69 7.23
C PRO A 194 -9.73 3.54 5.99
N VAL A 195 -8.70 3.92 5.25
CA VAL A 195 -8.83 4.69 3.99
C VAL A 195 -8.88 3.77 2.78
N VAL A 196 -8.11 2.69 2.81
CA VAL A 196 -8.09 1.65 1.78
C VAL A 196 -8.31 0.29 2.42
N GLY A 197 -8.73 -0.69 1.64
CA GLY A 197 -8.90 -2.05 2.10
C GLY A 197 -8.55 -3.06 1.03
N HIS A 198 -7.89 -4.14 1.48
CA HIS A 198 -7.54 -5.28 0.66
C HIS A 198 -8.22 -6.51 1.26
N PRO A 199 -9.26 -7.05 0.59
CA PRO A 199 -9.96 -8.22 1.10
C PRO A 199 -9.07 -9.45 0.99
N GLY A 200 -8.95 -10.21 2.08
CA GLY A 200 -8.02 -11.33 2.18
C GLY A 200 -6.54 -10.93 2.15
N ALA A 201 -6.25 -9.65 2.36
CA ALA A 201 -4.95 -8.98 2.25
C ALA A 201 -4.34 -9.03 0.84
N ASN A 202 -4.37 -10.16 0.16
CA ASN A 202 -3.76 -10.33 -1.15
C ASN A 202 -4.71 -11.01 -2.13
N GLN A 203 -4.47 -10.80 -3.42
CA GLN A 203 -5.16 -11.47 -4.52
C GLN A 203 -4.14 -12.05 -5.49
N TYR A 204 -4.55 -13.04 -6.27
CA TYR A 204 -3.71 -13.71 -7.25
C TYR A 204 -4.01 -13.18 -8.65
N TYR A 205 -3.07 -12.44 -9.20
CA TYR A 205 -3.11 -11.91 -10.56
C TYR A 205 -2.52 -12.95 -11.50
N VAL A 206 -3.31 -13.44 -12.43
CA VAL A 206 -2.96 -14.54 -13.33
C VAL A 206 -2.91 -14.05 -14.77
N ASN A 207 -1.82 -14.33 -15.49
CA ASN A 207 -1.75 -14.15 -16.93
C ASN A 207 -2.61 -15.23 -17.61
N THR A 208 -3.88 -14.91 -17.88
CA THR A 208 -4.85 -15.84 -18.42
C THR A 208 -4.53 -16.25 -19.85
N THR A 209 -3.93 -15.36 -20.64
CA THR A 209 -3.42 -15.68 -21.98
C THR A 209 -2.36 -16.79 -21.92
N MET A 210 -1.43 -16.71 -20.96
CA MET A 210 -0.41 -17.76 -20.78
C MET A 210 -1.02 -19.08 -20.36
N VAL A 211 -1.97 -19.07 -19.41
CA VAL A 211 -2.71 -20.27 -18.98
C VAL A 211 -3.38 -20.96 -20.15
N GLN A 212 -4.10 -20.19 -21.00
CA GLN A 212 -4.81 -20.70 -22.18
C GLN A 212 -3.86 -21.25 -23.24
N LYS A 213 -2.81 -20.51 -23.59
CA LYS A 213 -1.79 -20.94 -24.58
C LYS A 213 -1.14 -22.27 -24.20
N LEU A 214 -1.04 -22.55 -22.90
CA LEU A 214 -0.42 -23.76 -22.38
C LEU A 214 -1.41 -24.89 -22.09
N GLY A 215 -2.69 -24.67 -22.33
CA GLY A 215 -3.75 -25.65 -22.05
C GLY A 215 -3.90 -25.98 -20.56
N LEU A 216 -3.53 -25.07 -19.68
CA LEU A 216 -3.63 -25.27 -18.23
C LEU A 216 -5.06 -24.98 -17.73
N LYS A 217 -5.42 -25.59 -16.60
CA LYS A 217 -6.70 -25.33 -15.94
C LYS A 217 -6.68 -23.92 -15.33
N MET A 218 -7.66 -23.09 -15.69
CA MET A 218 -7.86 -21.77 -15.10
C MET A 218 -8.40 -21.91 -13.67
N PRO A 219 -7.96 -21.05 -12.72
CA PRO A 219 -8.64 -20.95 -11.43
C PRO A 219 -10.12 -20.61 -11.64
N PRO A 220 -11.05 -21.22 -10.90
CA PRO A 220 -12.47 -20.96 -11.07
C PRO A 220 -12.85 -19.56 -10.53
N ALA A 221 -13.78 -18.89 -11.22
CA ALA A 221 -14.21 -17.54 -10.89
C ALA A 221 -14.92 -17.43 -9.51
N ASP A 222 -15.51 -18.53 -9.04
CA ASP A 222 -16.14 -18.64 -7.72
C ASP A 222 -15.11 -18.80 -6.58
N GLY A 223 -13.83 -18.82 -6.90
CA GLY A 223 -12.75 -18.96 -5.92
C GLY A 223 -12.56 -20.38 -5.36
N ASN A 224 -13.29 -21.37 -5.87
CA ASN A 224 -13.21 -22.75 -5.36
C ASN A 224 -11.96 -23.49 -5.88
N TRP A 225 -10.78 -23.05 -5.45
CA TRP A 225 -9.48 -23.65 -5.75
C TRP A 225 -8.64 -23.74 -4.48
N THR A 226 -7.67 -24.63 -4.47
CA THR A 226 -6.83 -24.97 -3.31
C THR A 226 -5.38 -24.54 -3.50
N PHE A 227 -4.58 -24.61 -2.43
CA PHE A 227 -3.12 -24.38 -2.52
C PHE A 227 -2.40 -25.46 -3.35
N ASP A 228 -2.96 -26.67 -3.46
CA ASP A 228 -2.47 -27.71 -4.38
C ASP A 228 -2.75 -27.36 -5.85
N ASP A 229 -3.94 -26.79 -6.14
CA ASP A 229 -4.24 -26.25 -7.46
C ASP A 229 -3.31 -25.09 -7.81
N LEU A 230 -3.04 -24.18 -6.87
CA LEU A 230 -2.07 -23.09 -7.02
C LEU A 230 -0.67 -23.63 -7.36
N ALA A 231 -0.17 -24.58 -6.59
CA ALA A 231 1.15 -25.16 -6.83
C ALA A 231 1.21 -25.90 -8.18
N THR A 232 0.12 -26.54 -8.58
CA THR A 232 0.00 -27.22 -9.89
C THR A 232 0.02 -26.20 -11.03
N LEU A 233 -0.74 -25.12 -10.91
CA LEU A 233 -0.75 -24.04 -11.89
C LEU A 233 0.62 -23.36 -11.98
N ALA A 234 1.27 -23.09 -10.85
CA ALA A 234 2.61 -22.50 -10.81
C ALA A 234 3.64 -23.40 -11.52
N ARG A 235 3.62 -24.71 -11.30
CA ARG A 235 4.47 -25.66 -12.05
C ARG A 235 4.16 -25.63 -13.54
N GLY A 236 2.88 -25.62 -13.90
CA GLY A 236 2.42 -25.56 -15.30
C GLY A 236 2.84 -24.29 -16.03
N LEU A 237 2.96 -23.16 -15.34
CA LEU A 237 3.38 -21.88 -15.90
C LEU A 237 4.91 -21.71 -15.96
N THR A 238 5.67 -22.46 -15.16
CA THR A 238 7.13 -22.37 -15.15
C THR A 238 7.72 -22.89 -16.46
N ARG A 239 8.68 -22.15 -17.03
CA ARG A 239 9.40 -22.52 -18.26
C ARG A 239 10.89 -22.46 -18.03
N SER A 240 11.60 -23.39 -18.66
CA SER A 240 13.06 -23.45 -18.61
C SER A 240 13.63 -23.68 -20.01
N GLU A 241 14.72 -23.01 -20.31
CA GLU A 241 15.48 -23.15 -21.55
C GLU A 241 16.97 -23.31 -21.21
N GLY A 242 17.61 -24.26 -21.78
CA GLY A 242 19.04 -24.52 -21.54
C GLY A 242 19.39 -24.73 -20.06
N GLY A 243 18.48 -25.34 -19.27
CA GLY A 243 18.66 -25.58 -17.84
C GLY A 243 18.46 -24.33 -16.94
N ARG A 244 18.00 -23.22 -17.50
CA ARG A 244 17.70 -21.97 -16.77
C ARG A 244 16.20 -21.69 -16.81
N THR A 245 15.61 -21.32 -15.68
CA THR A 245 14.21 -20.85 -15.66
C THR A 245 14.12 -19.49 -16.33
N THR A 246 13.29 -19.42 -17.38
CA THR A 246 13.02 -18.20 -18.18
C THR A 246 11.71 -17.53 -17.82
N VAL A 247 10.72 -18.32 -17.35
CA VAL A 247 9.46 -17.85 -16.79
C VAL A 247 9.20 -18.60 -15.48
N TYR A 248 8.94 -17.86 -14.43
CA TYR A 248 8.55 -18.44 -13.14
C TYR A 248 7.03 -18.52 -13.04
N GLY A 249 6.54 -19.55 -12.36
CA GLY A 249 5.10 -19.76 -12.22
C GLY A 249 4.42 -18.73 -11.37
N ILE A 250 5.11 -18.26 -10.31
CA ILE A 250 4.53 -17.33 -9.33
C ILE A 250 5.59 -16.40 -8.73
N LEU A 251 5.18 -15.19 -8.40
CA LEU A 251 5.87 -14.30 -7.48
C LEU A 251 5.00 -14.08 -6.24
N PRO A 252 5.32 -14.70 -5.09
CA PRO A 252 4.68 -14.40 -3.81
C PRO A 252 4.96 -12.97 -3.36
N SER A 253 4.04 -12.36 -2.60
CA SER A 253 4.18 -10.99 -2.09
C SER A 253 5.05 -10.99 -0.82
N LEU A 254 6.37 -11.07 -0.98
CA LEU A 254 7.35 -11.07 0.11
C LEU A 254 8.31 -9.88 -0.01
N ASN A 255 7.75 -8.68 -0.18
CA ASN A 255 8.52 -7.44 -0.14
C ASN A 255 8.57 -6.87 1.29
N ASP A 256 9.32 -5.81 1.48
CA ASP A 256 9.54 -5.14 2.76
C ASP A 256 8.27 -4.54 3.40
N THR A 257 7.20 -4.35 2.64
CA THR A 257 5.98 -3.70 3.13
C THR A 257 4.76 -4.61 3.17
N THR A 258 4.73 -5.70 2.39
CA THR A 258 3.55 -6.58 2.27
C THR A 258 3.83 -8.03 2.67
N ALA A 259 5.07 -8.38 3.03
CA ALA A 259 5.41 -9.73 3.48
C ALA A 259 4.58 -10.14 4.70
N ASN A 260 4.40 -9.24 5.67
CA ASN A 260 3.57 -9.50 6.83
C ASN A 260 2.12 -9.79 6.44
N GLU A 261 1.56 -8.99 5.53
CA GLU A 261 0.19 -9.16 5.04
C GLU A 261 0.03 -10.51 4.37
N TYR A 262 0.97 -10.89 3.52
CA TYR A 262 0.94 -12.17 2.81
C TYR A 262 1.11 -13.37 3.75
N LEU A 263 2.11 -13.36 4.64
CA LEU A 263 2.34 -14.46 5.57
C LEU A 263 1.17 -14.60 6.56
N VAL A 264 0.61 -13.50 7.05
CA VAL A 264 -0.56 -13.53 7.94
C VAL A 264 -1.79 -14.03 7.19
N SER A 265 -2.03 -13.60 5.95
CA SER A 265 -3.10 -14.10 5.10
C SER A 265 -2.99 -15.63 4.89
N MET A 266 -1.78 -16.11 4.56
CA MET A 266 -1.51 -17.55 4.44
C MET A 266 -1.82 -18.31 5.73
N MET A 267 -1.35 -17.82 6.88
CA MET A 267 -1.64 -18.45 8.17
C MET A 267 -3.15 -18.48 8.45
N ARG A 268 -3.88 -17.40 8.15
CA ARG A 268 -5.35 -17.33 8.34
C ARG A 268 -6.09 -18.34 7.47
N ALA A 269 -5.70 -18.55 6.21
CA ALA A 269 -6.29 -19.57 5.36
C ALA A 269 -6.14 -20.98 5.95
N PHE A 270 -5.09 -21.22 6.73
CA PHE A 270 -4.83 -22.48 7.42
C PHE A 270 -5.45 -22.57 8.83
N GLY A 271 -6.11 -21.52 9.31
CA GLY A 271 -6.66 -21.45 10.66
C GLY A 271 -5.65 -21.00 11.74
N GLY A 272 -4.46 -20.57 11.31
CA GLY A 272 -3.41 -20.00 12.15
C GLY A 272 -3.51 -18.48 12.30
N SER A 273 -2.55 -17.89 12.99
CA SER A 273 -2.42 -16.45 13.17
C SER A 273 -0.98 -16.10 13.57
N LEU A 274 -0.59 -14.85 13.38
CA LEU A 274 0.68 -14.35 13.92
C LEU A 274 0.57 -14.07 15.43
N PHE A 275 -0.55 -13.50 15.86
CA PHE A 275 -0.82 -13.16 17.25
C PHE A 275 -2.19 -13.67 17.68
N ASP A 276 -2.38 -13.84 18.99
CA ASP A 276 -3.69 -14.01 19.58
C ASP A 276 -4.51 -12.70 19.53
N ALA A 277 -5.80 -12.81 19.77
CA ALA A 277 -6.72 -11.66 19.70
C ALA A 277 -6.37 -10.55 20.71
N ASP A 278 -5.76 -10.92 21.84
CA ASP A 278 -5.34 -9.97 22.87
C ASP A 278 -3.96 -9.32 22.57
N GLY A 279 -3.24 -9.79 21.56
CA GLY A 279 -1.89 -9.32 21.21
C GLY A 279 -0.83 -9.64 22.26
N LYS A 280 -1.04 -10.72 23.06
CA LYS A 280 -0.14 -11.13 24.14
C LYS A 280 0.71 -12.35 23.82
N LYS A 281 0.29 -13.15 22.85
CA LYS A 281 0.99 -14.38 22.45
C LYS A 281 1.33 -14.35 20.96
N CYS A 282 2.55 -14.71 20.65
CA CYS A 282 2.96 -15.04 19.29
C CYS A 282 2.51 -16.47 18.97
N LEU A 283 1.78 -16.63 17.86
CA LEU A 283 1.23 -17.91 17.39
C LEU A 283 1.92 -18.41 16.11
N LEU A 284 3.07 -17.84 15.78
CA LEU A 284 3.81 -18.17 14.55
C LEU A 284 4.24 -19.65 14.51
N ASN A 285 4.49 -20.27 15.66
CA ASN A 285 4.93 -21.65 15.78
C ASN A 285 3.81 -22.69 16.03
N THR A 286 2.54 -22.28 15.86
CA THR A 286 1.43 -23.26 15.92
C THR A 286 1.45 -24.18 14.70
N PRO A 287 0.88 -25.41 14.79
CA PRO A 287 0.84 -26.35 13.67
C PRO A 287 0.23 -25.75 12.40
N GLU A 288 -0.85 -24.97 12.54
CA GLU A 288 -1.55 -24.31 11.43
C GLU A 288 -0.68 -23.24 10.78
N SER A 289 -0.01 -22.40 11.57
CA SER A 289 0.92 -21.38 11.07
C SER A 289 2.11 -22.01 10.35
N LYS A 290 2.71 -23.06 10.92
CA LYS A 290 3.81 -23.82 10.28
C LYS A 290 3.39 -24.45 8.97
N ALA A 291 2.18 -25.05 8.90
CA ALA A 291 1.67 -25.66 7.67
C ALA A 291 1.53 -24.60 6.56
N ALA A 292 1.04 -23.41 6.87
CA ALA A 292 0.94 -22.30 5.92
C ALA A 292 2.32 -21.83 5.44
N LEU A 293 3.27 -21.62 6.36
CA LEU A 293 4.63 -21.19 6.04
C LEU A 293 5.35 -22.19 5.17
N LYS A 294 5.12 -23.49 5.42
CA LYS A 294 5.68 -24.57 4.61
C LYS A 294 5.19 -24.52 3.16
N VAL A 295 3.92 -24.21 2.90
CA VAL A 295 3.42 -24.06 1.52
C VAL A 295 4.20 -22.99 0.77
N VAL A 296 4.42 -21.83 1.40
CA VAL A 296 5.20 -20.75 0.79
C VAL A 296 6.65 -21.18 0.56
N ALA A 297 7.28 -21.81 1.56
CA ALA A 297 8.64 -22.35 1.45
C ALA A 297 8.78 -23.34 0.30
N ASP A 298 7.81 -24.25 0.14
CA ASP A 298 7.81 -25.27 -0.91
C ASP A 298 7.70 -24.67 -2.33
N LEU A 299 7.01 -23.54 -2.52
CA LEU A 299 6.99 -22.81 -3.79
C LEU A 299 8.40 -22.35 -4.19
N TYR A 300 9.18 -21.84 -3.25
CA TYR A 300 10.58 -21.44 -3.49
C TYR A 300 11.48 -22.66 -3.70
N LYS A 301 11.39 -23.65 -2.84
CA LYS A 301 12.20 -24.87 -2.88
C LYS A 301 12.01 -25.67 -4.18
N SER A 302 10.80 -25.67 -4.73
CA SER A 302 10.50 -26.32 -6.02
C SER A 302 10.95 -25.51 -7.24
N GLY A 303 11.45 -24.28 -7.07
CA GLY A 303 11.92 -23.41 -8.15
C GLY A 303 10.81 -22.81 -9.01
N VAL A 304 9.56 -22.91 -8.58
CA VAL A 304 8.41 -22.29 -9.31
C VAL A 304 8.18 -20.84 -8.91
N ALA A 305 8.60 -20.45 -7.70
CA ALA A 305 8.57 -19.08 -7.27
C ALA A 305 9.78 -18.28 -7.78
N TYR A 306 9.54 -17.04 -8.19
CA TYR A 306 10.62 -16.12 -8.56
C TYR A 306 11.54 -15.89 -7.35
N PRO A 307 12.87 -15.99 -7.49
CA PRO A 307 13.79 -15.85 -6.37
C PRO A 307 13.67 -14.49 -5.70
N TRP A 308 13.69 -14.47 -4.37
CA TRP A 308 13.68 -13.23 -3.62
C TRP A 308 14.92 -12.39 -3.91
N GLN A 309 14.73 -11.08 -4.03
CA GLN A 309 15.77 -10.07 -4.23
C GLN A 309 15.42 -8.81 -3.43
N PRO A 310 16.42 -8.02 -2.97
CA PRO A 310 16.18 -6.83 -2.14
C PRO A 310 15.30 -5.75 -2.79
N ASP A 311 15.28 -5.68 -4.13
CA ASP A 311 14.52 -4.71 -4.94
C ASP A 311 13.30 -5.34 -5.64
N ILE A 312 12.83 -6.49 -5.13
CA ILE A 312 11.74 -7.25 -5.77
C ILE A 312 10.44 -6.45 -5.86
N ASP A 313 10.18 -5.59 -4.87
CA ASP A 313 8.97 -4.77 -4.87
C ASP A 313 8.95 -3.77 -6.03
N GLU A 314 10.09 -3.18 -6.34
CA GLU A 314 10.24 -2.26 -7.47
C GLU A 314 10.12 -2.99 -8.81
N GLN A 315 10.55 -4.24 -8.88
CA GLN A 315 10.59 -5.03 -10.11
C GLN A 315 9.29 -5.80 -10.39
N ARG A 316 8.46 -6.11 -9.39
CA ARG A 316 7.32 -7.04 -9.51
C ARG A 316 6.36 -6.69 -10.63
N GLN A 317 6.07 -5.40 -10.82
CA GLN A 317 5.20 -4.93 -11.89
C GLN A 317 5.78 -5.24 -13.26
N GLU A 318 7.05 -4.89 -13.49
CA GLU A 318 7.73 -5.15 -14.76
C GLU A 318 7.90 -6.65 -15.01
N LEU A 319 8.23 -7.45 -14.00
CA LEU A 319 8.32 -8.90 -14.11
C LEU A 319 7.00 -9.53 -14.58
N PHE A 320 5.87 -9.07 -14.05
CA PHE A 320 4.55 -9.55 -14.48
C PHE A 320 4.19 -9.04 -15.87
N GLN A 321 4.34 -7.74 -16.12
CA GLN A 321 3.98 -7.11 -17.39
C GLN A 321 4.89 -7.53 -18.56
N SER A 322 6.13 -7.96 -18.30
CA SER A 322 7.04 -8.56 -19.29
C SER A 322 6.92 -10.08 -19.39
N GLN A 323 5.90 -10.66 -18.75
CA GLN A 323 5.61 -12.10 -18.79
C GLN A 323 6.76 -12.99 -18.27
N LYS A 324 7.62 -12.47 -17.38
CA LYS A 324 8.68 -13.24 -16.68
C LYS A 324 8.12 -14.08 -15.55
N ILE A 325 6.93 -13.76 -15.08
CA ILE A 325 6.15 -14.52 -14.11
C ILE A 325 4.73 -14.74 -14.64
N GLY A 326 4.18 -15.94 -14.41
CA GLY A 326 2.82 -16.29 -14.83
C GLY A 326 1.73 -15.84 -13.87
N MET A 327 2.05 -15.81 -12.56
CA MET A 327 1.18 -15.34 -11.49
C MET A 327 1.91 -14.38 -10.57
N LEU A 328 1.20 -13.37 -10.09
CA LEU A 328 1.69 -12.43 -9.09
C LEU A 328 0.71 -12.37 -7.93
N VAL A 329 1.20 -12.49 -6.70
CA VAL A 329 0.42 -12.15 -5.51
C VAL A 329 0.58 -10.66 -5.22
N SER A 330 -0.52 -9.93 -5.13
CA SER A 330 -0.51 -8.50 -4.85
C SER A 330 -1.84 -8.05 -4.23
N THR A 331 -1.88 -6.82 -3.73
CA THR A 331 -3.10 -6.19 -3.22
C THR A 331 -4.00 -5.69 -4.36
N SER A 332 -5.23 -5.29 -4.05
CA SER A 332 -6.20 -4.76 -5.04
C SER A 332 -5.67 -3.57 -5.86
N PHE A 333 -4.57 -2.96 -5.42
CA PHE A 333 -3.88 -1.88 -6.13
C PHE A 333 -3.53 -2.25 -7.58
N ALA A 334 -3.03 -3.45 -7.81
CA ALA A 334 -2.57 -3.88 -9.14
C ALA A 334 -3.71 -3.92 -10.18
N ALA A 335 -4.96 -4.12 -9.74
CA ALA A 335 -6.11 -4.14 -10.64
C ALA A 335 -6.52 -2.77 -11.17
N SER A 336 -6.06 -1.66 -10.57
CA SER A 336 -6.47 -0.31 -10.97
C SER A 336 -5.81 0.15 -12.27
N ALA A 337 -4.49 0.14 -12.33
CA ALA A 337 -3.75 0.72 -13.47
C ALA A 337 -3.16 -0.33 -14.44
N TRP A 338 -2.86 -1.54 -13.97
CA TRP A 338 -2.09 -2.52 -14.75
C TRP A 338 -2.81 -3.05 -16.01
N PRO A 339 -4.14 -3.30 -16.02
CA PRO A 339 -4.79 -3.71 -17.25
C PRO A 339 -4.55 -2.74 -18.42
N GLY A 340 -4.71 -1.44 -18.16
CA GLY A 340 -4.47 -0.41 -19.17
C GLY A 340 -3.02 -0.26 -19.57
N GLN A 341 -2.06 -0.56 -18.69
CA GLN A 341 -0.64 -0.57 -18.99
C GLN A 341 -0.25 -1.78 -19.83
N ILE A 342 -0.75 -2.98 -19.48
CA ILE A 342 -0.51 -4.23 -20.22
C ILE A 342 -1.03 -4.12 -21.65
N ALA A 343 -2.23 -3.54 -21.84
CA ALA A 343 -2.81 -3.34 -23.18
C ALA A 343 -1.96 -2.47 -24.11
N LYS A 344 -1.07 -1.64 -23.57
CA LYS A 344 -0.16 -0.77 -24.34
C LYS A 344 1.23 -1.38 -24.60
N ARG A 345 1.48 -2.59 -24.10
CA ARG A 345 2.78 -3.25 -24.30
C ARG A 345 2.90 -3.84 -25.72
N PRO A 346 4.13 -4.05 -26.21
CA PRO A 346 4.35 -4.68 -27.53
C PRO A 346 3.79 -6.10 -27.64
N ASP A 347 3.74 -6.84 -26.51
CA ASP A 347 3.16 -8.17 -26.41
C ASP A 347 2.07 -8.16 -25.31
N PRO A 348 0.89 -7.61 -25.62
CA PRO A 348 -0.20 -7.51 -24.65
C PRO A 348 -0.79 -8.87 -24.33
N PHE A 349 -1.31 -9.02 -23.12
CA PHE A 349 -1.96 -10.22 -22.64
C PHE A 349 -3.17 -9.91 -21.79
N GLU A 350 -4.06 -10.86 -21.65
CA GLU A 350 -5.17 -10.78 -20.70
C GLU A 350 -4.74 -11.29 -19.33
N MET A 351 -5.14 -10.58 -18.30
CA MET A 351 -5.00 -11.01 -16.91
C MET A 351 -6.35 -11.06 -16.22
N ASP A 352 -6.44 -11.90 -15.19
CA ASP A 352 -7.57 -11.88 -14.27
C ASP A 352 -7.11 -11.98 -12.82
N VAL A 353 -8.03 -11.74 -11.88
CA VAL A 353 -7.75 -11.64 -10.45
C VAL A 353 -8.56 -12.70 -9.72
N PHE A 354 -7.94 -13.46 -8.85
CA PHE A 354 -8.57 -14.53 -8.08
C PHE A 354 -8.34 -14.29 -6.58
N PRO A 355 -9.29 -14.68 -5.71
CA PRO A 355 -9.09 -14.63 -4.27
C PRO A 355 -8.01 -15.63 -3.85
N ASP A 356 -7.54 -15.52 -2.60
CA ASP A 356 -6.67 -16.56 -2.01
C ASP A 356 -7.29 -17.94 -2.22
N PRO A 357 -6.47 -18.98 -2.46
CA PRO A 357 -6.94 -20.36 -2.47
C PRO A 357 -7.59 -20.74 -1.14
N LEU A 358 -8.51 -21.70 -1.18
CA LEU A 358 -9.08 -22.30 0.02
C LEU A 358 -8.00 -23.05 0.81
N GLY A 359 -7.90 -22.73 2.08
CA GLY A 359 -7.08 -23.48 3.02
C GLY A 359 -7.72 -24.80 3.45
N PRO A 360 -7.05 -25.60 4.29
CA PRO A 360 -7.57 -26.86 4.82
C PRO A 360 -8.89 -26.71 5.58
N THR A 361 -9.21 -25.52 6.05
CA THR A 361 -10.46 -25.18 6.73
C THR A 361 -11.65 -25.03 5.77
N GLY A 362 -11.43 -25.10 4.45
CA GLY A 362 -12.42 -24.84 3.41
C GLY A 362 -12.81 -23.37 3.28
N LYS A 363 -11.97 -22.44 3.81
CA LYS A 363 -12.20 -21.00 3.78
C LYS A 363 -11.06 -20.29 3.06
N HIS A 364 -11.41 -19.18 2.40
CA HIS A 364 -10.42 -18.19 1.97
C HIS A 364 -9.79 -17.50 3.18
N ALA A 365 -8.63 -16.88 2.98
CA ALA A 365 -8.11 -15.96 3.97
C ALA A 365 -9.10 -14.83 4.23
N THR A 366 -9.37 -14.58 5.50
CA THR A 366 -10.31 -13.52 5.93
C THR A 366 -9.59 -12.32 6.53
N GLN A 367 -8.26 -12.38 6.58
CA GLN A 367 -7.44 -11.28 7.07
C GLN A 367 -7.66 -10.03 6.20
N VAL A 368 -7.98 -8.90 6.85
CA VAL A 368 -7.99 -7.60 6.17
C VAL A 368 -6.63 -6.93 6.29
N SER A 369 -6.26 -6.20 5.26
CA SER A 369 -5.18 -5.24 5.30
C SER A 369 -5.67 -3.87 4.91
N SER A 370 -5.16 -2.85 5.58
CA SER A 370 -5.52 -1.47 5.28
C SER A 370 -4.47 -0.48 5.76
N ASP A 371 -4.39 0.63 5.04
CA ASP A 371 -3.87 1.87 5.58
C ASP A 371 -5.04 2.70 6.12
N GLY A 372 -4.79 3.46 7.16
CA GLY A 372 -5.80 4.32 7.76
C GLY A 372 -5.36 5.76 7.89
N LYS A 373 -6.26 6.56 8.43
CA LYS A 373 -5.97 7.92 8.89
C LYS A 373 -6.59 8.15 10.27
N ALA A 374 -5.98 9.05 11.02
CA ALA A 374 -6.45 9.44 12.33
C ALA A 374 -6.45 10.96 12.48
N VAL A 375 -7.25 11.45 13.41
CA VAL A 375 -7.14 12.82 13.93
C VAL A 375 -6.07 12.82 15.03
N THR A 376 -5.15 13.77 15.00
CA THR A 376 -4.04 13.83 15.96
C THR A 376 -4.43 14.55 17.25
N MET A 377 -3.72 14.25 18.34
CA MET A 377 -3.89 14.96 19.61
C MET A 377 -3.46 16.43 19.53
N ALA A 378 -2.54 16.75 18.63
CA ALA A 378 -2.05 18.12 18.44
C ALA A 378 -3.06 19.03 17.73
N SER A 379 -4.06 18.47 17.04
CA SER A 379 -5.07 19.24 16.35
C SER A 379 -5.88 20.13 17.31
N LYS A 380 -5.87 21.42 17.04
CA LYS A 380 -6.72 22.42 17.73
C LYS A 380 -8.12 22.52 17.12
N ASN A 381 -8.33 21.94 15.94
CA ASN A 381 -9.56 21.96 15.16
C ASN A 381 -10.05 20.54 14.92
N ALA A 382 -10.17 19.74 15.98
CA ALA A 382 -10.44 18.30 15.87
C ALA A 382 -11.79 17.99 15.22
N ASP A 383 -12.80 18.85 15.39
CA ASP A 383 -14.09 18.78 14.73
C ASP A 383 -13.98 18.96 13.20
N LYS A 384 -13.16 19.91 12.74
CA LYS A 384 -12.88 20.12 11.31
C LYS A 384 -12.00 19.00 10.74
N ALA A 385 -11.01 18.55 11.50
CA ALA A 385 -10.19 17.41 11.14
C ALA A 385 -11.02 16.12 11.01
N TRP A 386 -12.06 15.94 11.87
CA TRP A 386 -13.04 14.86 11.72
C TRP A 386 -13.83 14.96 10.43
N ILE A 387 -14.32 16.15 10.06
CA ILE A 387 -15.03 16.35 8.79
C ILE A 387 -14.14 15.98 7.60
N VAL A 388 -12.87 16.40 7.61
CA VAL A 388 -11.89 16.04 6.58
C VAL A 388 -11.67 14.52 6.55
N LEU A 389 -11.48 13.88 7.70
CA LEU A 389 -11.28 12.45 7.78
C LEU A 389 -12.50 11.66 7.26
N SER A 390 -13.70 12.01 7.76
CA SER A 390 -14.92 11.25 7.54
C SER A 390 -15.59 11.52 6.18
N ARG A 391 -15.55 12.77 5.67
CA ARG A 391 -16.24 13.17 4.43
C ARG A 391 -15.33 13.25 3.22
N LEU A 392 -14.01 13.46 3.41
CA LEU A 392 -13.05 13.50 2.32
C LEU A 392 -12.36 12.14 2.18
N PHE A 393 -11.53 11.74 3.14
CA PHE A 393 -10.60 10.62 2.97
C PHE A 393 -11.21 9.22 3.14
N THR A 394 -12.35 9.08 3.81
CA THR A 394 -13.01 7.79 4.03
C THR A 394 -14.43 7.73 3.45
N SER A 395 -14.77 8.66 2.57
CA SER A 395 -16.04 8.66 1.85
C SER A 395 -16.11 7.56 0.78
N GLN A 396 -17.32 7.13 0.42
CA GLN A 396 -17.55 6.25 -0.72
C GLN A 396 -16.90 6.81 -1.99
N ARG A 397 -17.13 8.08 -2.27
CA ARG A 397 -16.59 8.76 -3.45
C ARG A 397 -15.07 8.72 -3.52
N HIS A 398 -14.38 8.92 -2.39
CA HIS A 398 -12.92 8.78 -2.35
C HIS A 398 -12.47 7.38 -2.75
N GLY A 399 -13.12 6.33 -2.23
CA GLY A 399 -12.77 4.94 -2.55
C GLY A 399 -12.96 4.63 -4.04
N ILE A 400 -14.07 5.04 -4.63
CA ILE A 400 -14.37 4.83 -6.06
C ILE A 400 -13.41 5.64 -6.95
N GLU A 401 -13.35 6.96 -6.76
CA GLU A 401 -12.56 7.83 -7.64
C GLU A 401 -11.05 7.54 -7.56
N ARG A 402 -10.55 7.23 -6.36
CA ARG A 402 -9.14 6.85 -6.19
C ARG A 402 -8.80 5.62 -7.02
N PHE A 403 -9.65 4.62 -7.02
CA PHE A 403 -9.45 3.40 -7.80
C PHE A 403 -9.60 3.66 -9.31
N THR A 404 -10.67 4.32 -9.72
CA THR A 404 -10.97 4.57 -11.15
C THR A 404 -9.93 5.45 -11.83
N ASN A 405 -9.23 6.31 -11.09
CA ASN A 405 -8.10 7.10 -11.58
C ASN A 405 -6.74 6.35 -11.53
N GLY A 406 -6.73 5.07 -11.22
CA GLY A 406 -5.51 4.25 -11.22
C GLY A 406 -4.55 4.55 -10.06
N LEU A 407 -5.05 5.13 -8.97
CA LEU A 407 -4.24 5.65 -7.87
C LEU A 407 -4.16 4.72 -6.66
N GLY A 408 -4.70 3.52 -6.78
CA GLY A 408 -4.58 2.54 -5.71
C GLY A 408 -5.80 1.70 -5.46
N SER A 409 -5.88 1.16 -4.25
CA SER A 409 -6.94 0.25 -3.84
C SER A 409 -8.26 0.99 -3.56
N PRO A 410 -9.40 0.34 -3.74
CA PRO A 410 -10.69 0.88 -3.32
C PRO A 410 -10.74 1.01 -1.79
N GLY A 411 -11.73 1.74 -1.28
CA GLY A 411 -11.95 1.89 0.16
C GLY A 411 -12.36 0.59 0.86
N SER A 412 -12.28 0.58 2.18
CA SER A 412 -12.74 -0.53 3.06
C SER A 412 -14.23 -0.46 3.36
N ARG A 413 -15.05 -0.14 2.36
CA ARG A 413 -16.48 0.08 2.53
C ARG A 413 -17.28 -0.83 1.60
N PHE A 414 -18.34 -1.44 2.11
CA PHE A 414 -19.24 -2.27 1.32
C PHE A 414 -19.87 -1.50 0.15
N ASP A 415 -20.31 -0.26 0.40
CA ASP A 415 -20.95 0.57 -0.61
C ASP A 415 -20.02 1.04 -1.76
N VAL A 416 -18.71 0.97 -1.58
CA VAL A 416 -17.74 1.13 -2.68
C VAL A 416 -17.77 -0.12 -3.58
N TRP A 417 -17.59 -1.29 -3.01
CA TRP A 417 -17.47 -2.56 -3.73
C TRP A 417 -18.81 -3.00 -4.36
N ASP A 418 -19.94 -2.58 -3.79
CA ASP A 418 -21.27 -2.87 -4.29
C ASP A 418 -21.82 -1.82 -5.27
N SER A 419 -21.10 -0.73 -5.52
CA SER A 419 -21.53 0.31 -6.45
C SER A 419 -21.44 -0.13 -7.91
N ASP A 420 -22.40 0.29 -8.74
CA ASP A 420 -22.37 0.05 -10.19
C ASP A 420 -21.15 0.70 -10.84
N GLU A 421 -20.79 1.90 -10.38
CA GLU A 421 -19.62 2.62 -10.88
C GLU A 421 -18.32 1.83 -10.68
N PHE A 422 -18.12 1.27 -9.48
CA PHE A 422 -16.97 0.44 -9.22
C PHE A 422 -16.99 -0.86 -10.02
N ARG A 423 -18.15 -1.54 -10.09
CA ARG A 423 -18.30 -2.78 -10.89
C ARG A 423 -17.97 -2.58 -12.36
N GLN A 424 -18.39 -1.45 -12.94
CA GLN A 424 -18.09 -1.11 -14.33
C GLN A 424 -16.60 -0.75 -14.53
N ALA A 425 -16.02 -0.01 -13.60
CA ALA A 425 -14.61 0.41 -13.68
C ALA A 425 -13.63 -0.73 -13.35
N ALA A 426 -14.03 -1.68 -12.53
CA ALA A 426 -13.21 -2.76 -12.00
C ALA A 426 -13.84 -4.17 -12.23
N PRO A 427 -14.22 -4.55 -13.46
CA PRO A 427 -14.92 -5.82 -13.69
C PRO A 427 -14.11 -7.03 -13.21
N LYS A 428 -12.78 -6.94 -13.21
CA LYS A 428 -11.87 -8.00 -12.76
C LYS A 428 -11.82 -8.14 -11.23
N LEU A 429 -12.11 -7.09 -10.46
CA LEU A 429 -12.28 -7.16 -9.01
C LEU A 429 -13.73 -7.44 -8.61
N ALA A 430 -14.68 -7.05 -9.44
CA ALA A 430 -16.11 -7.15 -9.11
C ALA A 430 -16.55 -8.60 -8.85
N HIS A 431 -15.99 -9.58 -9.59
CA HIS A 431 -16.35 -10.98 -9.38
C HIS A 431 -15.81 -11.53 -8.05
N ILE A 432 -14.60 -11.13 -7.63
CA ILE A 432 -14.08 -11.59 -6.33
C ILE A 432 -14.76 -10.88 -5.16
N ALA A 433 -15.36 -9.72 -5.38
CA ALA A 433 -16.12 -9.03 -4.34
C ALA A 433 -17.25 -9.90 -3.77
N GLN A 434 -17.95 -10.66 -4.62
CA GLN A 434 -19.01 -11.58 -4.20
C GLN A 434 -18.48 -12.76 -3.37
N VAL A 435 -17.21 -13.11 -3.53
CA VAL A 435 -16.59 -14.25 -2.84
C VAL A 435 -16.02 -13.84 -1.47
N VAL A 436 -15.40 -12.66 -1.38
CA VAL A 436 -14.59 -12.29 -0.20
C VAL A 436 -14.98 -10.96 0.46
N VAL A 437 -15.90 -10.18 -0.12
CA VAL A 437 -16.26 -8.84 0.41
C VAL A 437 -17.74 -8.77 0.78
N LEU A 438 -18.61 -9.02 -0.20
CA LEU A 438 -20.05 -8.75 -0.06
C LEU A 438 -20.78 -9.95 0.57
N PRO A 439 -21.82 -9.71 1.37
CA PRO A 439 -22.60 -10.80 1.92
C PRO A 439 -23.14 -11.74 0.79
N PRO A 440 -23.12 -13.06 0.97
CA PRO A 440 -22.87 -13.79 2.22
C PRO A 440 -21.40 -14.15 2.51
N ALA A 441 -20.41 -13.42 1.97
CA ALA A 441 -19.01 -13.66 2.31
C ALA A 441 -18.78 -13.57 3.82
N PRO A 442 -17.84 -14.36 4.39
CA PRO A 442 -17.52 -14.32 5.81
C PRO A 442 -17.10 -12.91 6.25
N ASP A 443 -17.44 -12.54 7.49
CA ASP A 443 -16.91 -11.31 8.09
C ASP A 443 -15.37 -11.36 8.06
N MET A 444 -14.76 -10.29 7.59
CA MET A 444 -13.30 -10.16 7.57
C MET A 444 -12.75 -10.03 8.99
N GLU A 445 -11.64 -10.69 9.25
CA GLU A 445 -10.98 -10.70 10.55
C GLU A 445 -10.08 -9.47 10.73
N PRO A 446 -10.01 -8.93 11.95
CA PRO A 446 -9.11 -7.82 12.25
C PRO A 446 -7.64 -8.27 12.15
N TRP A 447 -6.76 -7.32 11.90
CA TRP A 447 -5.34 -7.54 12.07
C TRP A 447 -5.00 -7.48 13.56
N TYR A 448 -4.56 -8.60 14.12
CA TYR A 448 -4.04 -8.65 15.49
C TYR A 448 -2.58 -8.20 15.53
N TYR A 449 -2.19 -7.51 16.59
CA TYR A 449 -0.84 -6.94 16.75
C TYR A 449 -0.46 -6.89 18.24
N PRO A 450 0.85 -6.73 18.57
CA PRO A 450 1.29 -6.71 19.96
C PRO A 450 0.58 -5.63 20.79
N ALA A 451 0.02 -6.04 21.93
CA ALA A 451 -0.72 -5.13 22.82
C ALA A 451 0.16 -3.99 23.36
N ASN A 452 1.48 -4.20 23.46
CA ASN A 452 2.45 -3.22 23.93
C ASN A 452 2.86 -2.17 22.87
N GLY A 453 2.31 -2.24 21.65
CA GLY A 453 2.56 -1.28 20.58
C GLY A 453 3.88 -1.45 19.82
N ARG A 454 4.61 -2.54 20.03
CA ARG A 454 5.96 -2.76 19.45
C ARG A 454 5.94 -3.50 18.11
N PHE A 455 4.90 -3.32 17.31
CA PHE A 455 4.81 -3.99 16.00
C PHE A 455 5.98 -3.63 15.08
N ALA A 456 6.45 -2.39 15.11
CA ALA A 456 7.60 -1.94 14.32
C ALA A 456 8.93 -2.69 14.67
N GLU A 457 9.05 -3.27 15.90
CA GLU A 457 10.18 -4.12 16.26
C GLU A 457 9.99 -5.57 15.80
N VAL A 458 8.76 -6.02 15.63
CA VAL A 458 8.40 -7.40 15.21
C VAL A 458 8.54 -7.57 13.70
N GLU A 459 8.07 -6.60 12.93
CA GLU A 459 7.99 -6.66 11.48
C GLU A 459 9.32 -7.07 10.80
N PRO A 460 10.47 -6.47 11.14
CA PRO A 460 11.75 -6.85 10.55
C PRO A 460 12.17 -8.30 10.82
N ILE A 461 11.76 -8.89 11.94
CA ILE A 461 12.06 -10.29 12.26
C ILE A 461 11.35 -11.20 11.27
N LEU A 462 10.05 -10.99 11.05
CA LEU A 462 9.28 -11.77 10.09
C LEU A 462 9.89 -11.73 8.70
N ILE A 463 10.20 -10.53 8.21
CA ILE A 463 10.70 -10.34 6.85
C ILE A 463 12.10 -10.93 6.71
N ASN A 464 13.05 -10.49 7.53
CA ASN A 464 14.46 -10.83 7.37
C ASN A 464 14.75 -12.32 7.61
N GLU A 465 14.05 -12.92 8.56
CA GLU A 465 14.25 -14.36 8.82
C GLU A 465 13.54 -15.23 7.78
N PHE A 466 12.34 -14.84 7.29
CA PHE A 466 11.67 -15.60 6.24
C PHE A 466 12.39 -15.53 4.89
N VAL A 467 13.10 -14.43 4.60
CA VAL A 467 13.99 -14.36 3.44
C VAL A 467 15.01 -15.48 3.42
N LYS A 468 15.57 -15.87 4.58
CA LYS A 468 16.49 -17.00 4.68
C LYS A 468 15.83 -18.34 4.30
N VAL A 469 14.53 -18.48 4.59
CA VAL A 469 13.73 -19.64 4.15
C VAL A 469 13.60 -19.66 2.63
N THR A 470 13.28 -18.52 2.01
CA THR A 470 13.17 -18.43 0.54
C THR A 470 14.48 -18.74 -0.19
N LEU A 471 15.60 -18.45 0.46
CA LEU A 471 16.96 -18.73 -0.05
C LEU A 471 17.46 -20.16 0.29
N GLY A 472 16.65 -20.98 0.97
CA GLY A 472 17.03 -22.32 1.42
C GLY A 472 18.11 -22.34 2.51
N GLN A 473 18.32 -21.23 3.20
CA GLN A 473 19.31 -21.08 4.27
C GLN A 473 18.76 -21.43 5.66
N LEU A 474 17.44 -21.46 5.80
CA LEU A 474 16.72 -21.77 7.02
C LEU A 474 15.52 -22.66 6.68
N ASP A 475 15.26 -23.66 7.52
CA ASP A 475 14.05 -24.47 7.42
C ASP A 475 12.83 -23.67 7.92
N SER A 476 11.65 -23.89 7.32
CA SER A 476 10.43 -23.15 7.67
C SER A 476 9.92 -23.43 9.10
N ASP A 477 10.11 -24.65 9.61
CA ASP A 477 9.73 -24.98 10.98
C ASP A 477 10.69 -24.33 11.99
N GLN A 478 11.98 -24.34 11.69
CA GLN A 478 12.99 -23.66 12.49
C GLN A 478 12.77 -22.13 12.48
N PHE A 479 12.44 -21.55 11.32
CA PHE A 479 12.02 -20.15 11.23
C PHE A 479 10.87 -19.86 12.19
N ALA A 480 9.82 -20.66 12.15
CA ALA A 480 8.63 -20.46 12.98
C ALA A 480 8.95 -20.49 14.47
N GLU A 481 9.77 -21.46 14.91
CA GLU A 481 10.19 -21.61 16.32
C GLU A 481 11.08 -20.46 16.80
N ASP A 482 12.10 -20.12 16.02
CA ASP A 482 13.09 -19.12 16.41
C ASP A 482 12.52 -17.72 16.39
N SER A 483 11.73 -17.40 15.35
CA SER A 483 11.06 -16.10 15.23
C SER A 483 9.95 -15.94 16.27
N ALA A 484 9.19 -17.00 16.58
CA ALA A 484 8.19 -16.94 17.63
C ALA A 484 8.80 -16.58 18.99
N ARG A 485 9.95 -17.16 19.36
CA ARG A 485 10.66 -16.81 20.61
C ARG A 485 11.14 -15.37 20.62
N GLN A 486 11.71 -14.89 19.52
CA GLN A 486 12.19 -13.49 19.40
C GLN A 486 11.03 -12.49 19.49
N ILE A 487 9.94 -12.78 18.78
CA ILE A 487 8.74 -11.94 18.75
C ILE A 487 8.09 -11.94 20.13
N GLN A 488 7.96 -13.10 20.79
CA GLN A 488 7.38 -13.16 22.15
C GLN A 488 8.20 -12.32 23.14
N ALA A 489 9.54 -12.40 23.06
CA ALA A 489 10.41 -11.57 23.90
C ALA A 489 10.22 -10.05 23.68
N ILE A 490 9.83 -9.62 22.47
CA ILE A 490 9.44 -8.23 22.22
C ILE A 490 8.08 -7.93 22.83
N MET A 491 7.12 -8.85 22.69
CA MET A 491 5.77 -8.68 23.24
C MET A 491 5.75 -8.63 24.77
N ASP A 492 6.72 -9.28 25.44
CA ASP A 492 6.89 -9.28 26.89
C ASP A 492 7.54 -7.99 27.44
N LYS A 493 8.09 -7.13 26.58
CA LYS A 493 8.62 -5.82 26.99
C LYS A 493 7.49 -4.88 27.45
N PRO A 494 7.79 -3.88 28.29
CA PRO A 494 6.85 -2.79 28.59
C PRO A 494 6.32 -2.13 27.31
N SER A 495 5.14 -1.54 27.40
CA SER A 495 4.57 -0.74 26.29
C SER A 495 5.51 0.41 25.87
N VAL A 496 5.48 0.77 24.59
CA VAL A 496 6.29 1.88 24.02
C VAL A 496 5.91 3.24 24.60
#